data_e46f671ad72adcdef9e561820b29459d
#
_entry.id   e46f671ad72adcdef9e561820b29459d
#
_cell.length_a   1.000
_cell.length_b   1.000
_cell.length_c   1.000
_cell.angle_alpha   90.00
_cell.angle_beta   90.00
_cell.angle_gamma   90.00
#
_symmetry.space_group_name_H-M   'P 1'
#
loop_
_entity.id
_entity.type
_entity.pdbx_description
1 polymer ?
#
loop_
_entity_poly.entity_id
_entity_poly.type
_entity_poly.pdbx_seq_one_letter_code
_entity_poly.pdbx_strand_id
1 'polypeptide(L)'
;YWLSSLIGSQETADGYSKLIEDSKTIFYTFPESVPVYSAATEMAEGFTPFNDIQKQNAIAVLKHIETVTALSFVPTSEALESNTLVFALNTQEEDSYAYAYLPEIHPLGSDIYMAIHPTNETMSVGTEGALTLIHEIGHALGLKHPHEEAEGLGEVSVLPADEDSVANTVMSYEESTVENFKFEFGHLDIAALHYIYGPNPNARASDDTYEISSTQTNFIWDGAGVDTVDASKLETGVTFHLTPGHHDFVG
;
A
#
# COMPACT_ATOMS: atom_id res chain seq x y z
N TYR A 1 7.90 14.37 -8.30
CA TYR A 1 6.74 13.93 -9.09
C TYR A 1 6.22 12.56 -8.65
N TRP A 2 7.08 11.55 -8.47
CA TRP A 2 6.68 10.18 -8.14
C TRP A 2 5.88 10.08 -6.83
N LEU A 3 6.24 10.85 -5.80
CA LEU A 3 5.51 10.87 -4.54
C LEU A 3 4.08 11.41 -4.74
N SER A 4 3.93 12.57 -5.41
CA SER A 4 2.62 13.15 -5.71
C SER A 4 1.80 12.34 -6.70
N SER A 5 2.41 11.43 -7.48
CA SER A 5 1.66 10.52 -8.33
C SER A 5 0.99 9.38 -7.56
N LEU A 6 1.43 9.10 -6.32
CA LEU A 6 0.90 8.01 -5.52
C LEU A 6 0.05 8.46 -4.31
N ILE A 7 0.25 9.66 -3.77
CA ILE A 7 -0.44 10.10 -2.54
C ILE A 7 -1.50 11.20 -2.75
N GLY A 8 -1.72 11.64 -3.96
CA GLY A 8 -2.69 12.70 -4.23
C GLY A 8 -2.28 14.08 -3.68
N SER A 9 -3.26 14.92 -3.34
CA SER A 9 -3.04 16.27 -2.84
C SER A 9 -2.69 16.31 -1.36
N GLN A 10 -2.21 17.47 -0.89
CA GLN A 10 -1.96 17.75 0.54
C GLN A 10 -3.23 17.55 1.40
N GLU A 11 -4.40 17.80 0.86
CA GLU A 11 -5.69 17.64 1.56
C GLU A 11 -5.99 16.17 1.83
N THR A 12 -5.66 15.28 0.90
CA THR A 12 -5.69 13.84 1.10
C THR A 12 -4.66 13.41 2.15
N ALA A 13 -3.44 13.93 2.08
CA ALA A 13 -2.39 13.65 3.07
C ALA A 13 -2.79 14.07 4.49
N ASP A 14 -3.53 15.18 4.65
CA ASP A 14 -4.08 15.60 5.95
C ASP A 14 -5.17 14.65 6.47
N GLY A 15 -5.91 13.98 5.58
CA GLY A 15 -6.85 12.92 5.94
C GLY A 15 -6.17 11.73 6.62
N TYR A 16 -4.96 11.37 6.19
CA TYR A 16 -4.20 10.23 6.76
C TYR A 16 -3.68 10.48 8.16
N SER A 17 -3.26 11.70 8.46
CA SER A 17 -2.80 12.05 9.80
C SER A 17 -3.92 11.92 10.84
N LYS A 18 -5.18 12.03 10.41
CA LYS A 18 -6.37 11.85 11.27
C LYS A 18 -6.74 10.39 11.50
N LEU A 19 -6.38 9.47 10.58
CA LEU A 19 -6.58 8.03 10.77
C LEU A 19 -5.75 7.47 11.91
N ILE A 20 -4.53 7.94 12.02
CA ILE A 20 -3.58 7.39 12.98
C ILE A 20 -3.50 8.22 14.26
N GLU A 21 -4.09 9.42 14.28
CA GLU A 21 -3.90 10.37 15.37
C GLU A 21 -2.42 10.40 15.82
N ASP A 22 -2.16 10.36 17.12
CA ASP A 22 -0.78 10.33 17.66
C ASP A 22 -0.22 8.90 17.85
N SER A 23 -1.05 7.86 17.63
CA SER A 23 -0.69 6.48 18.03
C SER A 23 -0.03 5.66 16.93
N LYS A 24 -0.18 6.03 15.66
CA LYS A 24 0.20 5.20 14.49
C LYS A 24 -0.38 3.78 14.53
N THR A 25 -1.48 3.60 15.24
CA THR A 25 -2.21 2.34 15.35
C THR A 25 -3.46 2.41 14.49
N ILE A 26 -3.60 1.46 13.60
CA ILE A 26 -4.78 1.25 12.78
C ILE A 26 -5.45 -0.05 13.25
N PHE A 27 -6.74 -0.01 13.46
CA PHE A 27 -7.49 -1.22 13.79
C PHE A 27 -7.89 -1.95 12.51
N TYR A 28 -8.19 -3.23 12.61
CA TYR A 28 -8.77 -3.99 11.50
C TYR A 28 -9.79 -5.00 11.98
N THR A 29 -10.77 -5.28 11.12
CA THR A 29 -11.83 -6.25 11.43
C THR A 29 -12.28 -7.02 10.19
N PHE A 30 -12.79 -8.22 10.42
CA PHE A 30 -13.45 -9.08 9.42
C PHE A 30 -14.89 -9.33 9.90
N PRO A 31 -15.84 -8.46 9.57
CA PRO A 31 -17.19 -8.56 10.07
C PRO A 31 -17.90 -9.82 9.56
N GLU A 32 -18.66 -10.46 10.43
CA GLU A 32 -19.48 -11.64 10.10
C GLU A 32 -20.87 -11.26 9.56
N SER A 33 -21.22 -9.97 9.59
CA SER A 33 -22.45 -9.42 9.05
C SER A 33 -22.22 -8.01 8.56
N VAL A 34 -23.10 -7.53 7.68
CA VAL A 34 -23.04 -6.17 7.13
C VAL A 34 -22.90 -5.14 8.26
N PRO A 35 -21.88 -4.29 8.25
CA PRO A 35 -21.77 -3.18 9.19
C PRO A 35 -22.99 -2.24 9.13
N VAL A 36 -23.43 -1.74 10.26
CA VAL A 36 -24.67 -0.94 10.35
C VAL A 36 -24.63 0.31 9.46
N TYR A 37 -23.48 0.95 9.35
CA TYR A 37 -23.30 2.16 8.53
C TYR A 37 -23.38 1.90 7.02
N SER A 38 -23.10 0.67 6.57
CA SER A 38 -23.13 0.27 5.14
C SER A 38 -24.42 -0.50 4.77
N ALA A 39 -25.29 -0.83 5.73
CA ALA A 39 -26.44 -1.69 5.51
C ALA A 39 -27.47 -1.18 4.49
N ALA A 40 -27.51 0.13 4.23
CA ALA A 40 -28.43 0.75 3.27
C ALA A 40 -27.72 1.17 1.96
N THR A 41 -26.51 0.68 1.72
CA THR A 41 -25.67 1.04 0.57
C THR A 41 -25.44 -0.17 -0.33
N GLU A 42 -24.91 0.07 -1.52
CA GLU A 42 -24.49 -0.99 -2.46
C GLU A 42 -23.44 -1.94 -1.88
N MET A 43 -22.65 -1.50 -0.87
CA MET A 43 -21.67 -2.32 -0.18
C MET A 43 -22.30 -3.53 0.53
N ALA A 44 -23.59 -3.47 0.86
CA ALA A 44 -24.34 -4.58 1.47
C ALA A 44 -24.78 -5.64 0.46
N GLU A 45 -24.76 -5.35 -0.84
CA GLU A 45 -25.25 -6.28 -1.86
C GLU A 45 -24.33 -7.51 -1.96
N GLY A 46 -24.89 -8.68 -1.69
CA GLY A 46 -24.14 -9.94 -1.70
C GLY A 46 -23.05 -10.03 -0.62
N PHE A 47 -23.09 -9.20 0.42
CA PHE A 47 -22.10 -9.21 1.49
C PHE A 47 -21.75 -10.64 1.92
N THR A 48 -20.47 -10.93 1.96
CA THR A 48 -19.92 -12.23 2.38
C THR A 48 -18.69 -12.00 3.25
N PRO A 49 -18.62 -12.61 4.45
CA PRO A 49 -17.43 -12.55 5.29
C PRO A 49 -16.21 -13.18 4.60
N PHE A 50 -15.01 -12.68 4.92
CA PHE A 50 -13.78 -13.36 4.53
C PHE A 50 -13.71 -14.77 5.14
N ASN A 51 -13.30 -15.75 4.35
CA ASN A 51 -12.94 -17.07 4.86
C ASN A 51 -11.59 -17.04 5.60
N ASP A 52 -11.24 -18.15 6.29
CA ASP A 52 -10.02 -18.20 7.11
C ASP A 52 -8.74 -18.00 6.32
N ILE A 53 -8.68 -18.46 5.04
CA ILE A 53 -7.50 -18.27 4.18
C ILE A 53 -7.36 -16.81 3.79
N GLN A 54 -8.45 -16.16 3.39
CA GLN A 54 -8.48 -14.74 3.05
C GLN A 54 -8.09 -13.87 4.26
N LYS A 55 -8.63 -14.17 5.46
CA LYS A 55 -8.24 -13.50 6.72
C LYS A 55 -6.74 -13.64 7.00
N GLN A 56 -6.19 -14.84 6.86
CA GLN A 56 -4.75 -15.07 7.07
C GLN A 56 -3.88 -14.29 6.07
N ASN A 57 -4.29 -14.23 4.81
CA ASN A 57 -3.56 -13.52 3.77
C ASN A 57 -3.62 -11.99 3.99
N ALA A 58 -4.78 -11.43 4.33
CA ALA A 58 -4.90 -10.02 4.69
C ALA A 58 -4.00 -9.67 5.90
N ILE A 59 -4.02 -10.49 6.95
CA ILE A 59 -3.14 -10.30 8.11
C ILE A 59 -1.66 -10.40 7.71
N ALA A 60 -1.29 -11.26 6.76
CA ALA A 60 0.10 -11.34 6.28
C ALA A 60 0.54 -10.05 5.58
N VAL A 61 -0.32 -9.43 4.78
CA VAL A 61 -0.06 -8.09 4.18
C VAL A 61 0.11 -7.04 5.27
N LEU A 62 -0.82 -6.96 6.24
CA LEU A 62 -0.71 -6.00 7.34
C LEU A 62 0.60 -6.16 8.12
N LYS A 63 1.02 -7.41 8.38
CA LYS A 63 2.32 -7.69 9.02
C LYS A 63 3.50 -7.25 8.18
N HIS A 64 3.44 -7.40 6.86
CA HIS A 64 4.48 -6.87 5.98
C HIS A 64 4.57 -5.34 6.14
N ILE A 65 3.44 -4.64 6.14
CA ILE A 65 3.40 -3.17 6.31
C ILE A 65 4.04 -2.75 7.65
N GLU A 66 3.78 -3.47 8.73
CA GLU A 66 4.43 -3.24 10.03
C GLU A 66 5.96 -3.38 9.98
N THR A 67 6.48 -4.22 9.09
CA THR A 67 7.95 -4.37 8.95
C THR A 67 8.59 -3.19 8.25
N VAL A 68 7.87 -2.50 7.36
CA VAL A 68 8.42 -1.42 6.54
C VAL A 68 8.02 -0.03 7.02
N THR A 69 6.89 0.13 7.70
CA THR A 69 6.37 1.43 8.17
C THR A 69 6.35 1.53 9.70
N ALA A 70 6.13 2.73 10.22
CA ALA A 70 5.91 2.95 11.65
C ALA A 70 4.49 2.58 12.13
N LEU A 71 3.63 2.03 11.26
CA LEU A 71 2.28 1.60 11.59
C LEU A 71 2.28 0.32 12.44
N SER A 72 1.22 0.15 13.23
CA SER A 72 0.86 -1.10 13.88
C SER A 72 -0.62 -1.40 13.66
N PHE A 73 -0.95 -2.69 13.47
CA PHE A 73 -2.31 -3.13 13.20
C PHE A 73 -2.86 -3.99 14.33
N VAL A 74 -4.01 -3.61 14.87
CA VAL A 74 -4.63 -4.29 16.01
C VAL A 74 -6.02 -4.80 15.63
N PRO A 75 -6.33 -6.08 15.85
CA PRO A 75 -7.66 -6.60 15.56
C PRO A 75 -8.70 -6.01 16.51
N THR A 76 -9.89 -5.72 15.96
CA THR A 76 -11.06 -5.26 16.72
C THR A 76 -12.33 -5.97 16.26
N SER A 77 -13.34 -6.00 17.09
CA SER A 77 -14.71 -6.41 16.72
C SER A 77 -15.57 -5.24 16.26
N GLU A 78 -15.11 -4.00 16.47
CA GLU A 78 -15.86 -2.78 16.15
C GLU A 78 -15.52 -2.33 14.72
N ALA A 79 -16.56 -2.11 13.93
CA ALA A 79 -16.45 -1.63 12.55
C ALA A 79 -16.90 -0.17 12.40
N LEU A 80 -17.01 0.58 13.49
CA LEU A 80 -17.56 1.94 13.51
C LEU A 80 -16.51 3.03 13.64
N GLU A 81 -15.27 2.66 13.94
CA GLU A 81 -14.19 3.62 14.15
C GLU A 81 -13.54 4.00 12.82
N SER A 82 -13.35 5.29 12.60
CA SER A 82 -12.76 5.83 11.35
C SER A 82 -11.31 5.40 11.09
N ASN A 83 -10.62 4.85 12.09
CA ASN A 83 -9.27 4.31 11.97
C ASN A 83 -9.24 2.77 11.89
N THR A 84 -10.28 2.18 11.32
CA THR A 84 -10.43 0.72 11.22
C THR A 84 -10.52 0.30 9.76
N LEU A 85 -9.63 -0.60 9.34
CA LEU A 85 -9.74 -1.30 8.06
C LEU A 85 -10.80 -2.40 8.19
N VAL A 86 -11.82 -2.34 7.37
CA VAL A 86 -12.88 -3.35 7.33
C VAL A 86 -12.72 -4.18 6.06
N PHE A 87 -12.66 -5.49 6.20
CA PHE A 87 -12.47 -6.42 5.08
C PHE A 87 -13.72 -7.27 4.86
N ALA A 88 -14.32 -7.18 3.69
CA ALA A 88 -15.46 -8.01 3.30
C ALA A 88 -15.41 -8.35 1.80
N LEU A 89 -16.28 -9.29 1.38
CA LEU A 89 -16.60 -9.47 -0.02
C LEU A 89 -18.03 -8.97 -0.27
N ASN A 90 -18.27 -8.53 -1.50
CA ASN A 90 -19.61 -8.19 -1.95
C ASN A 90 -19.80 -8.49 -3.45
N THR A 91 -21.03 -8.36 -3.93
CA THR A 91 -21.32 -8.42 -5.35
C THR A 91 -20.88 -7.13 -6.01
N GLN A 92 -20.10 -7.23 -7.09
CA GLN A 92 -19.63 -6.09 -7.86
C GLN A 92 -19.95 -6.31 -9.35
N GLU A 93 -19.75 -5.31 -10.19
CA GLU A 93 -19.88 -5.43 -11.63
C GLU A 93 -18.88 -6.47 -12.18
N GLU A 94 -19.18 -7.04 -13.36
CA GLU A 94 -18.43 -8.17 -13.93
C GLU A 94 -16.94 -7.86 -14.12
N ASP A 95 -16.60 -6.62 -14.42
CA ASP A 95 -15.22 -6.17 -14.65
C ASP A 95 -14.51 -5.64 -13.39
N SER A 96 -15.19 -5.66 -12.24
CA SER A 96 -14.62 -5.21 -10.96
C SER A 96 -14.11 -6.41 -10.16
N TYR A 97 -12.86 -6.34 -9.69
CA TYR A 97 -12.26 -7.35 -8.82
C TYR A 97 -12.24 -6.94 -7.34
N ALA A 98 -12.20 -5.64 -7.07
CA ALA A 98 -12.23 -5.08 -5.74
C ALA A 98 -12.37 -3.56 -5.80
N TYR A 99 -12.62 -2.95 -4.64
CA TYR A 99 -12.44 -1.51 -4.42
C TYR A 99 -12.18 -1.24 -2.95
N ALA A 100 -11.50 -0.14 -2.66
CA ALA A 100 -11.33 0.37 -1.31
C ALA A 100 -11.62 1.87 -1.24
N TYR A 101 -12.04 2.31 -0.07
CA TYR A 101 -12.19 3.73 0.21
C TYR A 101 -10.87 4.31 0.70
N LEU A 102 -10.52 5.48 0.19
CA LEU A 102 -9.40 6.25 0.73
C LEU A 102 -9.68 6.63 2.19
N PRO A 103 -8.64 6.87 2.99
CA PRO A 103 -8.79 7.33 4.35
C PRO A 103 -9.62 8.60 4.47
N GLU A 104 -10.70 8.53 5.20
CA GLU A 104 -11.64 9.63 5.48
C GLU A 104 -12.12 9.59 6.93
N ILE A 105 -12.69 10.71 7.42
CA ILE A 105 -13.33 10.78 8.74
C ILE A 105 -14.78 10.26 8.64
N HIS A 106 -15.00 9.21 7.90
CA HIS A 106 -16.31 8.56 7.76
C HIS A 106 -16.14 7.07 8.03
N PRO A 107 -17.12 6.39 8.60
CA PRO A 107 -17.01 4.95 8.87
C PRO A 107 -16.72 4.07 7.65
N LEU A 108 -16.97 4.56 6.42
CA LEU A 108 -16.58 3.88 5.18
C LEU A 108 -15.12 4.12 4.79
N GLY A 109 -14.47 5.12 5.37
CA GLY A 109 -13.07 5.41 5.06
C GLY A 109 -12.19 4.22 5.41
N SER A 110 -11.33 3.83 4.47
CA SER A 110 -10.44 2.67 4.57
C SER A 110 -11.14 1.28 4.60
N ASP A 111 -12.44 1.19 4.25
CA ASP A 111 -13.11 -0.10 4.02
C ASP A 111 -12.65 -0.73 2.71
N ILE A 112 -12.46 -2.04 2.71
CA ILE A 112 -11.95 -2.84 1.60
C ILE A 112 -13.00 -3.90 1.24
N TYR A 113 -13.47 -3.87 0.01
CA TYR A 113 -14.45 -4.80 -0.52
C TYR A 113 -13.87 -5.56 -1.72
N MET A 114 -13.64 -6.86 -1.55
CA MET A 114 -13.23 -7.75 -2.63
C MET A 114 -14.46 -8.27 -3.36
N ALA A 115 -14.43 -8.37 -4.68
CA ALA A 115 -15.52 -8.98 -5.44
C ALA A 115 -15.66 -10.48 -5.11
N ILE A 116 -16.91 -10.97 -5.10
CA ILE A 116 -17.19 -12.41 -5.09
C ILE A 116 -16.83 -12.99 -6.46
N HIS A 117 -15.55 -13.28 -6.65
CA HIS A 117 -14.99 -13.73 -7.92
C HIS A 117 -13.97 -14.86 -7.66
N PRO A 118 -13.81 -15.84 -8.57
CA PRO A 118 -12.84 -16.94 -8.41
C PRO A 118 -11.39 -16.47 -8.15
N THR A 119 -10.98 -15.37 -8.73
CA THR A 119 -9.66 -14.75 -8.50
C THR A 119 -9.43 -14.45 -7.01
N ASN A 120 -10.47 -14.08 -6.29
CA ASN A 120 -10.42 -13.71 -4.88
C ASN A 120 -10.71 -14.87 -3.91
N GLU A 121 -10.86 -16.10 -4.39
CA GLU A 121 -11.22 -17.26 -3.55
C GLU A 121 -10.24 -17.48 -2.40
N THR A 122 -8.95 -17.33 -2.66
CA THR A 122 -7.90 -17.51 -1.65
C THR A 122 -7.03 -16.27 -1.43
N MET A 123 -6.83 -15.44 -2.46
CA MET A 123 -5.89 -14.29 -2.45
C MET A 123 -4.48 -14.70 -1.98
N SER A 124 -4.04 -15.90 -2.35
CA SER A 124 -2.77 -16.46 -1.89
C SER A 124 -1.59 -15.91 -2.70
N VAL A 125 -0.40 -15.85 -2.08
CA VAL A 125 0.85 -15.48 -2.77
C VAL A 125 0.98 -16.23 -4.10
N GLY A 126 1.33 -15.49 -5.17
CA GLY A 126 1.44 -16.01 -6.53
C GLY A 126 0.14 -15.96 -7.34
N THR A 127 -0.93 -15.40 -6.82
CA THR A 127 -2.21 -15.20 -7.53
C THR A 127 -2.50 -13.74 -7.79
N GLU A 128 -3.30 -13.44 -8.82
CA GLU A 128 -3.81 -12.09 -9.06
C GLU A 128 -4.59 -11.54 -7.87
N GLY A 129 -5.36 -12.40 -7.17
CA GLY A 129 -6.06 -12.01 -5.95
C GLY A 129 -5.14 -11.53 -4.83
N ALA A 130 -3.87 -11.99 -4.78
CA ALA A 130 -2.89 -11.46 -3.84
C ALA A 130 -2.46 -10.03 -4.22
N LEU A 131 -2.28 -9.77 -5.52
CA LEU A 131 -1.98 -8.41 -6.02
C LEU A 131 -3.16 -7.49 -5.76
N THR A 132 -4.39 -7.92 -6.10
CA THR A 132 -5.61 -7.14 -5.84
C THR A 132 -5.74 -6.81 -4.36
N LEU A 133 -5.53 -7.76 -3.46
CA LEU A 133 -5.63 -7.53 -2.02
C LEU A 133 -4.63 -6.47 -1.52
N ILE A 134 -3.36 -6.56 -1.91
CA ILE A 134 -2.36 -5.57 -1.48
C ILE A 134 -2.60 -4.20 -2.11
N HIS A 135 -3.10 -4.16 -3.35
CA HIS A 135 -3.52 -2.95 -4.05
C HIS A 135 -4.63 -2.22 -3.27
N GLU A 136 -5.70 -2.93 -2.90
CA GLU A 136 -6.80 -2.33 -2.13
C GLU A 136 -6.37 -1.88 -0.73
N ILE A 137 -5.48 -2.63 -0.08
CA ILE A 137 -4.88 -2.17 1.17
C ILE A 137 -4.04 -0.90 0.95
N GLY A 138 -3.38 -0.77 -0.20
CA GLY A 138 -2.70 0.47 -0.61
C GLY A 138 -3.65 1.66 -0.66
N HIS A 139 -4.82 1.52 -1.31
CA HIS A 139 -5.86 2.55 -1.31
C HIS A 139 -6.37 2.87 0.09
N ALA A 140 -6.67 1.85 0.88
CA ALA A 140 -7.13 2.03 2.26
C ALA A 140 -6.10 2.73 3.16
N LEU A 141 -4.82 2.68 2.80
CA LEU A 141 -3.73 3.43 3.43
C LEU A 141 -3.39 4.73 2.70
N GLY A 142 -4.10 5.03 1.61
CA GLY A 142 -4.03 6.33 0.97
C GLY A 142 -3.23 6.46 -0.29
N LEU A 143 -2.82 5.38 -0.86
CA LEU A 143 -2.21 5.40 -2.18
C LEU A 143 -3.28 5.50 -3.26
N LYS A 144 -3.00 6.23 -4.33
CA LYS A 144 -3.83 6.32 -5.53
C LYS A 144 -3.15 5.65 -6.72
N HIS A 145 -3.89 5.44 -7.79
CA HIS A 145 -3.29 4.97 -9.04
C HIS A 145 -2.30 5.99 -9.61
N PRO A 146 -1.13 5.54 -10.09
CA PRO A 146 -0.08 6.45 -10.55
C PRO A 146 -0.38 7.17 -11.86
N HIS A 147 -1.33 6.66 -12.66
CA HIS A 147 -1.76 7.19 -13.95
C HIS A 147 -3.00 8.09 -13.87
N GLU A 148 -3.66 8.19 -12.71
CA GLU A 148 -4.85 9.01 -12.56
C GLU A 148 -4.51 10.47 -12.29
N GLU A 149 -4.99 11.34 -13.16
CA GLU A 149 -5.13 12.76 -12.85
C GLU A 149 -6.29 12.89 -11.87
N ALA A 150 -5.99 13.20 -10.61
CA ALA A 150 -7.01 13.30 -9.58
C ALA A 150 -7.91 14.51 -9.85
N GLU A 151 -9.12 14.27 -10.33
CA GLU A 151 -10.13 15.31 -10.53
C GLU A 151 -10.43 16.02 -9.20
N GLY A 152 -10.25 17.33 -9.18
CA GLY A 152 -10.58 18.18 -8.03
C GLY A 152 -9.49 18.33 -6.97
N LEU A 153 -8.34 17.68 -7.11
CA LEU A 153 -7.23 17.72 -6.13
C LEU A 153 -6.05 18.63 -6.53
N GLY A 154 -6.21 19.49 -7.53
CA GLY A 154 -5.14 20.34 -8.06
C GLY A 154 -4.27 19.61 -9.11
N GLU A 155 -3.11 20.21 -9.46
CA GLU A 155 -2.16 19.56 -10.36
C GLU A 155 -1.52 18.36 -9.65
N VAL A 156 -2.00 17.17 -9.92
CA VAL A 156 -1.44 15.91 -9.43
C VAL A 156 -0.54 15.34 -10.52
N SER A 157 0.69 15.02 -10.17
CA SER A 157 1.60 14.34 -11.08
C SER A 157 1.13 12.91 -11.35
N VAL A 158 1.41 12.43 -12.55
CA VAL A 158 1.32 11.01 -12.91
C VAL A 158 2.72 10.46 -13.11
N LEU A 159 2.89 9.14 -12.96
CA LEU A 159 4.15 8.50 -13.32
C LEU A 159 4.36 8.53 -14.84
N PRO A 160 5.61 8.72 -15.31
CA PRO A 160 5.94 8.44 -16.70
C PRO A 160 5.60 6.99 -17.08
N ALA A 161 5.20 6.76 -18.32
CA ALA A 161 4.76 5.43 -18.78
C ALA A 161 5.85 4.34 -18.66
N ASP A 162 7.13 4.71 -18.64
CA ASP A 162 8.24 3.78 -18.44
C ASP A 162 8.52 3.48 -16.96
N GLU A 163 7.95 4.24 -16.05
CA GLU A 163 8.01 4.02 -14.59
C GLU A 163 6.69 3.42 -14.05
N ASP A 164 5.57 3.58 -14.75
CA ASP A 164 4.27 3.04 -14.37
C ASP A 164 4.24 1.53 -14.65
N SER A 165 4.47 0.74 -13.63
CA SER A 165 4.41 -0.73 -13.71
C SER A 165 4.24 -1.36 -12.33
N VAL A 166 3.63 -2.55 -12.29
CA VAL A 166 3.47 -3.35 -11.06
C VAL A 166 4.81 -3.70 -10.39
N ALA A 167 5.93 -3.66 -11.13
CA ALA A 167 7.26 -3.85 -10.55
C ALA A 167 7.71 -2.67 -9.66
N ASN A 168 7.23 -1.46 -9.94
CA ASN A 168 7.58 -0.25 -9.21
C ASN A 168 6.55 0.11 -8.12
N THR A 169 5.28 -0.14 -8.41
CA THR A 169 4.15 0.16 -7.51
C THR A 169 3.01 -0.83 -7.73
N VAL A 170 2.50 -1.41 -6.67
CA VAL A 170 1.31 -2.30 -6.76
C VAL A 170 0.05 -1.54 -7.16
N MET A 171 0.09 -0.20 -7.16
CA MET A 171 -1.02 0.65 -7.58
C MET A 171 -1.13 0.82 -9.10
N SER A 172 -0.16 0.30 -9.88
CA SER A 172 -0.20 0.30 -11.34
C SER A 172 -1.10 -0.79 -11.90
N TYR A 173 -1.71 -0.51 -13.06
CA TYR A 173 -2.43 -1.51 -13.88
C TYR A 173 -1.57 -2.05 -15.03
N GLU A 174 -0.36 -1.50 -15.22
CA GLU A 174 0.53 -1.92 -16.28
C GLU A 174 1.25 -3.21 -15.88
N GLU A 175 1.04 -4.27 -16.67
CA GLU A 175 1.65 -5.57 -16.42
C GLU A 175 3.18 -5.46 -16.42
N SER A 176 3.79 -6.05 -15.41
CA SER A 176 5.21 -6.32 -15.42
C SER A 176 5.46 -7.79 -15.77
N THR A 177 6.65 -8.08 -16.28
CA THR A 177 7.09 -9.47 -16.49
C THR A 177 7.31 -10.25 -15.18
N VAL A 178 6.88 -9.70 -14.05
CA VAL A 178 7.02 -10.30 -12.71
C VAL A 178 5.84 -11.25 -12.48
N GLU A 179 6.04 -12.53 -12.73
CA GLU A 179 5.03 -13.58 -12.56
C GLU A 179 4.76 -14.00 -11.10
N ASN A 180 5.41 -13.38 -10.12
CA ASN A 180 5.27 -13.76 -8.70
C ASN A 180 4.69 -12.62 -7.87
N PHE A 181 3.37 -12.56 -7.80
CA PHE A 181 2.66 -11.63 -6.91
C PHE A 181 2.89 -12.00 -5.44
N LYS A 182 3.64 -11.15 -4.74
CA LYS A 182 3.94 -11.29 -3.31
C LYS A 182 3.04 -10.36 -2.50
N PHE A 183 3.01 -10.56 -1.19
CA PHE A 183 2.43 -9.59 -0.24
C PHE A 183 3.45 -8.49 0.10
N GLU A 184 4.11 -7.93 -0.91
CA GLU A 184 5.15 -6.92 -0.76
C GLU A 184 4.81 -5.71 -1.62
N PHE A 185 4.87 -4.54 -1.04
CA PHE A 185 4.76 -3.28 -1.77
C PHE A 185 5.98 -3.05 -2.66
N GLY A 186 5.77 -2.39 -3.79
CA GLY A 186 6.85 -1.89 -4.63
C GLY A 186 7.63 -0.76 -3.93
N HIS A 187 8.81 -0.45 -4.44
CA HIS A 187 9.67 0.56 -3.81
C HIS A 187 9.05 1.96 -3.80
N LEU A 188 8.23 2.31 -4.80
CA LEU A 188 7.53 3.60 -4.82
C LEU A 188 6.40 3.63 -3.78
N ASP A 189 5.70 2.51 -3.57
CA ASP A 189 4.69 2.40 -2.53
C ASP A 189 5.29 2.56 -1.14
N ILE A 190 6.39 1.85 -0.87
CA ILE A 190 7.09 1.93 0.42
C ILE A 190 7.55 3.38 0.68
N ALA A 191 8.11 4.04 -0.33
CA ALA A 191 8.54 5.42 -0.19
C ALA A 191 7.35 6.38 0.07
N ALA A 192 6.21 6.16 -0.59
CA ALA A 192 4.99 6.94 -0.33
C ALA A 192 4.43 6.68 1.07
N LEU A 193 4.37 5.42 1.50
CA LEU A 193 3.96 5.06 2.86
C LEU A 193 4.92 5.60 3.93
N HIS A 194 6.23 5.66 3.66
CA HIS A 194 7.21 6.30 4.55
C HIS A 194 6.95 7.82 4.68
N TYR A 195 6.58 8.46 3.59
CA TYR A 195 6.23 9.89 3.62
C TYR A 195 5.02 10.16 4.50
N ILE A 196 3.98 9.31 4.40
CA ILE A 196 2.73 9.47 5.15
C ILE A 196 2.90 9.05 6.61
N TYR A 197 3.46 7.86 6.84
CA TYR A 197 3.43 7.18 8.15
C TYR A 197 4.80 7.11 8.84
N GLY A 198 5.88 7.36 8.11
CA GLY A 198 7.25 7.17 8.56
C GLY A 198 7.72 5.72 8.43
N PRO A 199 9.03 5.49 8.32
CA PRO A 199 9.64 4.16 8.30
C PRO A 199 9.53 3.48 9.67
N ASN A 200 9.61 2.15 9.67
CA ASN A 200 9.74 1.41 10.92
C ASN A 200 11.11 1.72 11.57
N PRO A 201 11.13 2.36 12.76
CA PRO A 201 12.38 2.78 13.38
C PRO A 201 13.24 1.62 13.88
N ASN A 202 12.70 0.40 13.92
CA ASN A 202 13.42 -0.80 14.36
C ASN A 202 13.84 -1.70 13.20
N ALA A 203 13.46 -1.36 11.98
CA ALA A 203 13.87 -2.12 10.81
C ALA A 203 15.33 -1.83 10.48
N ARG A 204 16.12 -2.88 10.23
CA ARG A 204 17.53 -2.76 9.86
C ARG A 204 18.29 -1.82 10.81
N ALA A 205 18.10 -2.00 12.13
CA ALA A 205 18.64 -1.11 13.15
C ALA A 205 20.13 -1.36 13.48
N SER A 206 20.79 -2.27 12.77
CA SER A 206 22.23 -2.53 12.86
C SER A 206 23.01 -1.65 11.89
N ASP A 207 24.34 -1.60 12.04
CA ASP A 207 25.21 -0.99 11.04
C ASP A 207 25.27 -1.93 9.82
N ASP A 208 24.54 -1.60 8.74
CA ASP A 208 24.38 -2.43 7.56
C ASP A 208 25.26 -1.95 6.39
N THR A 209 25.49 -2.85 5.42
CA THR A 209 26.21 -2.50 4.18
C THR A 209 25.36 -2.84 2.98
N TYR A 210 25.04 -1.82 2.18
CA TYR A 210 24.25 -1.90 0.95
C TYR A 210 25.14 -1.83 -0.27
N GLU A 211 25.27 -2.95 -0.97
CA GLU A 211 26.04 -3.01 -2.22
C GLU A 211 25.17 -2.50 -3.38
N ILE A 212 25.69 -1.53 -4.14
CA ILE A 212 24.98 -0.93 -5.27
C ILE A 212 25.20 -1.75 -6.54
N SER A 213 24.10 -2.05 -7.23
CA SER A 213 24.08 -2.69 -8.54
C SER A 213 23.93 -1.65 -9.67
N SER A 214 24.65 -1.84 -10.77
CA SER A 214 24.45 -1.07 -12.01
C SER A 214 23.41 -1.70 -12.95
N THR A 215 22.89 -2.89 -12.63
CA THR A 215 22.00 -3.67 -13.50
C THR A 215 20.61 -3.90 -12.92
N GLN A 216 20.37 -3.44 -11.69
CA GLN A 216 19.11 -3.59 -10.98
C GLN A 216 18.74 -2.30 -10.27
N THR A 217 17.47 -2.08 -10.04
CA THR A 217 17.01 -0.99 -9.19
C THR A 217 17.55 -1.18 -7.77
N ASN A 218 18.17 -0.13 -7.24
CA ASN A 218 18.66 -0.09 -5.89
C ASN A 218 17.68 0.73 -5.05
N PHE A 219 16.92 0.08 -4.18
CA PHE A 219 16.05 0.76 -3.23
C PHE A 219 16.56 0.49 -1.83
N ILE A 220 17.12 1.52 -1.19
CA ILE A 220 17.68 1.44 0.15
C ILE A 220 16.82 2.29 1.07
N TRP A 221 16.33 1.67 2.13
CA TRP A 221 15.72 2.33 3.26
C TRP A 221 16.18 1.66 4.55
N ASP A 222 16.36 2.45 5.58
CA ASP A 222 16.91 2.02 6.85
C ASP A 222 16.24 2.76 8.01
N GLY A 223 16.05 2.08 9.13
CA GLY A 223 15.39 2.64 10.30
C GLY A 223 16.36 3.27 11.30
N ALA A 224 17.57 2.73 11.42
CA ALA A 224 18.61 3.22 12.34
C ALA A 224 19.93 2.50 12.09
N GLY A 225 21.04 3.08 12.54
CA GLY A 225 22.38 2.51 12.41
C GLY A 225 23.35 3.55 11.86
N VAL A 226 24.56 3.09 11.58
CA VAL A 226 25.57 3.81 10.81
C VAL A 226 25.90 2.95 9.60
N ASP A 227 25.21 3.22 8.51
CA ASP A 227 25.17 2.33 7.36
C ASP A 227 26.21 2.72 6.30
N THR A 228 26.59 1.76 5.51
CA THR A 228 27.56 1.92 4.43
C THR A 228 26.89 1.62 3.09
N VAL A 229 26.99 2.55 2.14
CA VAL A 229 26.67 2.29 0.75
C VAL A 229 27.95 1.91 0.02
N ASP A 230 28.03 0.65 -0.42
CA ASP A 230 29.22 0.12 -1.11
C ASP A 230 29.05 0.16 -2.63
N ALA A 231 29.72 1.12 -3.24
CA ALA A 231 29.80 1.30 -4.69
C ALA A 231 31.11 0.74 -5.30
N SER A 232 31.90 -0.02 -4.53
CA SER A 232 33.24 -0.47 -4.94
C SER A 232 33.26 -1.39 -6.15
N LYS A 233 32.13 -2.00 -6.51
CA LYS A 233 31.97 -2.87 -7.69
C LYS A 233 31.50 -2.13 -8.95
N LEU A 234 31.18 -0.84 -8.83
CA LEU A 234 30.79 -0.05 -9.97
C LEU A 234 32.01 0.39 -10.78
N GLU A 235 31.92 0.28 -12.10
CA GLU A 235 32.96 0.77 -13.04
C GLU A 235 32.72 2.22 -13.47
N THR A 236 31.53 2.78 -13.09
CA THR A 236 31.10 4.15 -13.42
C THR A 236 30.94 4.97 -12.15
N GLY A 237 30.91 6.29 -12.30
CA GLY A 237 30.60 7.17 -11.17
C GLY A 237 29.19 6.97 -10.64
N VAL A 238 28.98 7.35 -9.38
CA VAL A 238 27.67 7.35 -8.75
C VAL A 238 27.42 8.70 -8.08
N THR A 239 26.20 9.18 -8.17
CA THR A 239 25.77 10.39 -7.49
C THR A 239 24.67 10.02 -6.48
N PHE A 240 24.92 10.29 -5.20
CA PHE A 240 23.96 10.08 -4.13
C PHE A 240 23.36 11.41 -3.64
N HIS A 241 22.06 11.43 -3.56
CA HIS A 241 21.29 12.49 -2.91
C HIS A 241 20.67 11.93 -1.61
N LEU A 242 21.26 12.25 -0.49
CA LEU A 242 20.81 11.75 0.82
C LEU A 242 19.54 12.46 1.34
N THR A 243 18.91 13.29 0.54
CA THR A 243 17.64 13.92 0.88
C THR A 243 16.49 12.97 0.50
N PRO A 244 15.56 12.68 1.42
CA PRO A 244 14.42 11.81 1.12
C PRO A 244 13.66 12.26 -0.13
N GLY A 245 13.25 11.31 -0.97
CA GLY A 245 12.48 11.56 -2.19
C GLY A 245 13.31 11.97 -3.41
N HIS A 246 14.63 11.88 -3.36
CA HIS A 246 15.49 12.08 -4.52
C HIS A 246 15.91 10.75 -5.15
N HIS A 247 16.03 10.74 -6.48
CA HIS A 247 16.58 9.62 -7.22
C HIS A 247 18.09 9.79 -7.34
N ASP A 248 18.80 8.69 -7.21
CA ASP A 248 20.24 8.59 -7.38
C ASP A 248 20.60 8.04 -8.76
N PHE A 249 21.79 8.31 -9.22
CA PHE A 249 22.24 7.93 -10.56
C PHE A 249 23.53 7.11 -10.50
N VAL A 250 23.54 6.03 -11.27
CA VAL A 250 24.72 5.21 -11.56
C VAL A 250 25.09 5.38 -13.03
N GLY A 251 26.25 6.01 -13.30
CA GLY A 251 26.73 6.25 -14.68
C GLY A 251 26.98 7.70 -15.00
#